data_71dddc4d9ebf766f11411230d4718e72
#
_entry.id   71dddc4d9ebf766f11411230d4718e72
#
_cell.length_a   1.000
_cell.length_b   1.000
_cell.length_c   1.000
_cell.angle_alpha   90.00
_cell.angle_beta   90.00
_cell.angle_gamma   90.00
#
_symmetry.space_group_name_H-M   'P 1'
#
loop_
_entity.id
_entity.type
_entity.pdbx_description
1 polymer ?
#
loop_
_entity_poly.entity_id
_entity_poly.type
_entity_poly.pdbx_seq_one_letter_code
_entity_poly.pdbx_strand_id
1 'polypeptide(L)'
;DMWFIGMTPDLTAAAWMGYDDMSSIPMKDWTSGSVIPWWTGIMELVLKDQPIRDFPVPEGIVFVTVDQESGKLALPTCKKKILEAFIKGTEPTEFCDVIH
;
A
#
# COMPACT_ATOMS: atom_id res chain seq x y z
N ASP A 1 -13.70 0.16 -18.33
CA ASP A 1 -12.50 0.95 -18.14
C ASP A 1 -11.64 0.39 -17.03
N MET A 2 -10.33 0.47 -17.19
CA MET A 2 -9.40 0.06 -16.16
C MET A 2 -8.48 1.21 -15.81
N TRP A 3 -8.28 1.38 -14.51
CA TRP A 3 -7.38 2.39 -13.97
C TRP A 3 -6.33 1.76 -13.09
N PHE A 4 -5.14 2.29 -13.11
CA PHE A 4 -4.14 2.02 -12.09
C PHE A 4 -3.42 3.32 -11.74
N ILE A 5 -3.36 3.62 -10.45
CA ILE A 5 -2.70 4.82 -9.93
C ILE A 5 -1.67 4.36 -8.92
N GLY A 6 -0.43 4.76 -9.11
CA GLY A 6 0.65 4.44 -8.19
C GLY A 6 1.49 5.67 -7.91
N MET A 7 2.14 5.68 -6.77
CA MET A 7 2.90 6.84 -6.35
C MET A 7 4.18 6.48 -5.61
N THR A 8 5.15 7.35 -5.76
CA THR A 8 6.36 7.39 -4.95
C THR A 8 6.35 8.69 -4.16
N PRO A 9 7.30 8.91 -3.24
CA PRO A 9 7.37 10.21 -2.53
C PRO A 9 7.46 11.42 -3.45
N ASP A 10 7.99 11.24 -4.66
CA ASP A 10 8.27 12.35 -5.58
C ASP A 10 7.38 12.36 -6.82
N LEU A 11 6.63 11.30 -7.10
CA LEU A 11 5.91 11.16 -8.36
C LEU A 11 4.63 10.35 -8.18
N THR A 12 3.55 10.83 -8.79
CA THR A 12 2.31 10.08 -8.92
C THR A 12 2.02 9.88 -10.39
N ALA A 13 1.69 8.66 -10.77
CA ALA A 13 1.36 8.33 -12.14
C ALA A 13 0.09 7.50 -12.21
N ALA A 14 -0.76 7.80 -13.18
CA ALA A 14 -2.01 7.09 -13.42
C ALA A 14 -2.04 6.57 -14.85
N ALA A 15 -2.57 5.37 -15.01
CA ALA A 15 -2.79 4.77 -16.33
C ALA A 15 -4.24 4.37 -16.47
N TRP A 16 -4.78 4.58 -17.65
CA TRP A 16 -6.15 4.25 -17.98
C TRP A 16 -6.18 3.47 -19.29
N MET A 17 -7.06 2.48 -19.34
CA MET A 17 -7.28 1.70 -20.55
C MET A 17 -8.77 1.39 -20.66
N GLY A 18 -9.34 1.57 -21.83
CA GLY A 18 -10.75 1.31 -22.07
C GLY A 18 -11.10 1.42 -23.54
N TYR A 19 -12.34 1.06 -23.85
CA TYR A 19 -12.88 1.25 -25.18
C TYR A 19 -13.63 2.57 -25.27
N ASP A 20 -13.61 3.18 -26.47
CA ASP A 20 -14.29 4.46 -26.70
C ASP A 20 -15.80 4.37 -26.48
N ASP A 21 -16.38 3.20 -26.76
CA ASP A 21 -17.82 2.96 -26.61
C ASP A 21 -18.21 2.40 -25.24
N MET A 22 -17.27 2.37 -24.30
CA MET A 22 -17.44 1.87 -22.93
C MET A 22 -17.76 0.38 -22.85
N SER A 23 -17.42 -0.40 -23.89
CA SER A 23 -17.54 -1.84 -23.87
C SER A 23 -16.70 -2.45 -22.78
N SER A 24 -17.10 -3.63 -22.28
CA SER A 24 -16.35 -4.35 -21.27
C SER A 24 -15.03 -4.88 -21.83
N ILE A 25 -13.98 -4.72 -21.06
CA ILE A 25 -12.66 -5.28 -21.41
C ILE A 25 -12.66 -6.78 -21.09
N PRO A 26 -12.14 -7.64 -22.00
CA PRO A 26 -12.07 -9.08 -21.71
C PRO A 26 -11.29 -9.37 -20.42
N MET A 27 -11.72 -10.37 -19.68
CA MET A 27 -11.10 -10.73 -18.39
C MET A 27 -9.60 -10.96 -18.50
N LYS A 28 -9.12 -11.55 -19.60
CA LYS A 28 -7.70 -11.81 -19.82
C LYS A 28 -6.85 -10.53 -19.86
N ASP A 29 -7.47 -9.40 -20.17
CA ASP A 29 -6.81 -8.10 -20.30
C ASP A 29 -7.12 -7.18 -19.11
N TRP A 30 -7.58 -7.74 -17.99
CA TRP A 30 -7.85 -6.94 -16.81
C TRP A 30 -6.56 -6.37 -16.21
N THR A 31 -6.71 -5.49 -15.23
CA THR A 31 -5.67 -4.64 -14.67
C THR A 31 -4.31 -5.33 -14.48
N SER A 32 -4.31 -6.54 -13.91
CA SER A 32 -3.07 -7.29 -13.65
C SER A 32 -2.38 -7.78 -14.92
N GLY A 33 -3.13 -7.95 -16.01
CA GLY A 33 -2.58 -8.44 -17.28
C GLY A 33 -2.25 -7.37 -18.30
N SER A 34 -2.65 -6.12 -18.05
CA SER A 34 -2.49 -5.06 -19.07
C SER A 34 -2.03 -3.74 -18.48
N VAL A 35 -2.86 -3.09 -17.63
CA VAL A 35 -2.55 -1.75 -17.15
C VAL A 35 -1.37 -1.74 -16.20
N ILE A 36 -1.30 -2.68 -15.26
CA ILE A 36 -0.22 -2.72 -14.28
C ILE A 36 1.14 -2.98 -14.94
N PRO A 37 1.31 -3.99 -15.80
CA PRO A 37 2.59 -4.18 -16.48
C PRO A 37 3.01 -2.98 -17.31
N TRP A 38 2.08 -2.33 -18.00
CA TRP A 38 2.35 -1.15 -18.80
C TRP A 38 2.80 0.02 -17.92
N TRP A 39 2.06 0.29 -16.84
CA TRP A 39 2.40 1.31 -15.86
C TRP A 39 3.78 1.04 -15.24
N THR A 40 4.03 -0.22 -14.86
CA THR A 40 5.29 -0.63 -14.24
C THR A 40 6.47 -0.38 -15.18
N GLY A 41 6.32 -0.74 -16.46
CA GLY A 41 7.38 -0.51 -17.46
C GLY A 41 7.72 0.95 -17.64
N ILE A 42 6.70 1.81 -17.65
CA ILE A 42 6.91 3.26 -17.75
C ILE A 42 7.61 3.79 -16.51
N MET A 43 7.18 3.38 -15.33
CA MET A 43 7.76 3.83 -14.08
C MET A 43 9.21 3.36 -13.92
N GLU A 44 9.54 2.17 -14.38
CA GLU A 44 10.93 1.69 -14.38
C GLU A 44 11.83 2.63 -15.18
N LEU A 45 11.38 3.07 -16.33
CA LEU A 45 12.14 4.00 -17.17
C LEU A 45 12.27 5.38 -16.53
N VAL A 46 11.18 5.89 -15.97
CA VAL A 46 11.15 7.24 -15.37
C VAL A 46 12.00 7.29 -14.10
N LEU A 47 11.98 6.23 -13.29
CA LEU A 47 12.65 6.21 -12.00
C LEU A 47 14.03 5.56 -12.01
N LYS A 48 14.51 5.16 -13.20
CA LYS A 48 15.74 4.39 -13.36
C LYS A 48 16.95 4.96 -12.60
N ASP A 49 17.12 6.28 -12.65
CA ASP A 49 18.26 6.94 -12.03
C ASP A 49 17.90 7.67 -10.74
N GLN A 50 16.70 7.42 -10.21
CA GLN A 50 16.23 8.06 -8.98
C GLN A 50 16.62 7.21 -7.77
N PRO A 51 16.99 7.85 -6.65
CA PRO A 51 17.28 7.10 -5.42
C PRO A 51 16.01 6.46 -4.87
N ILE A 52 16.18 5.29 -4.27
CA ILE A 52 15.08 4.61 -3.58
C ILE A 52 14.79 5.39 -2.29
N ARG A 53 13.55 5.81 -2.12
CA ARG A 53 13.12 6.59 -0.96
C ARG A 53 11.76 6.06 -0.46
N ASP A 54 11.64 6.00 0.85
CA ASP A 54 10.35 5.74 1.49
C ASP A 54 9.56 7.03 1.63
N PHE A 55 8.27 6.90 1.81
CA PHE A 55 7.41 8.04 2.12
C PHE A 55 7.86 8.64 3.46
N PRO A 56 7.99 9.97 3.54
CA PRO A 56 8.37 10.61 4.80
C PRO A 56 7.27 10.40 5.84
N VAL A 57 7.68 10.17 7.09
CA VAL A 57 6.75 10.03 8.20
C VAL A 57 6.47 11.42 8.76
N PRO A 58 5.21 11.89 8.71
CA PRO A 58 4.87 13.20 9.26
C PRO A 58 5.15 13.29 10.76
N GLU A 59 5.41 14.50 11.23
CA GLU A 59 5.52 14.75 12.66
C GLU A 59 4.20 14.40 13.35
N GLY A 60 4.26 13.82 14.53
CA GLY A 60 3.06 13.41 15.26
C GLY A 60 2.56 12.01 14.93
N ILE A 61 3.27 11.27 14.08
CA ILE A 61 2.96 9.87 13.78
C ILE A 61 3.94 8.97 14.53
N VAL A 62 3.42 7.95 15.18
CA VAL A 62 4.21 6.94 15.90
C VAL A 62 3.89 5.55 15.33
N PHE A 63 4.87 4.67 15.38
CA PHE A 63 4.71 3.28 14.93
C PHE A 63 4.77 2.36 16.13
N VAL A 64 3.80 1.46 16.23
CA VAL A 64 3.80 0.42 17.25
C VAL A 64 3.45 -0.92 16.61
N THR A 65 3.98 -2.00 17.18
CA THR A 65 3.64 -3.35 16.71
C THR A 65 2.38 -3.81 17.41
N VAL A 66 1.37 -4.15 16.64
CA VAL A 66 0.07 -4.57 17.15
C VAL A 66 -0.24 -6.00 16.73
N ASP A 67 -1.10 -6.65 17.50
CA ASP A 67 -1.69 -7.91 17.14
C ASP A 67 -2.81 -7.70 16.13
N GLN A 68 -2.72 -8.33 14.98
CA GLN A 68 -3.70 -8.14 13.91
C GLN A 68 -5.11 -8.58 14.29
N GLU A 69 -5.24 -9.51 15.23
CA GLU A 69 -6.54 -10.02 15.62
C GLU A 69 -7.28 -9.09 16.58
N SER A 70 -6.57 -8.54 17.57
CA SER A 70 -7.19 -7.69 18.60
C SER A 70 -6.99 -6.20 18.36
N GLY A 71 -5.97 -5.81 17.59
CA GLY A 71 -5.60 -4.42 17.41
C GLY A 71 -4.87 -3.82 18.60
N LYS A 72 -4.58 -4.61 19.65
CA LYS A 72 -3.84 -4.18 20.83
C LYS A 72 -2.34 -4.39 20.63
N LEU A 73 -1.52 -3.88 21.54
CA LEU A 73 -0.09 -4.08 21.47
C LEU A 73 0.26 -5.57 21.43
N ALA A 74 1.18 -5.93 20.55
CA ALA A 74 1.55 -7.32 20.37
C ALA A 74 2.46 -7.83 21.47
N LEU A 75 2.18 -9.05 21.93
CA LEU A 75 3.09 -9.82 22.78
C LEU A 75 4.02 -10.63 21.90
N PRO A 76 5.21 -11.04 22.39
CA PRO A 76 6.10 -11.89 21.62
C PRO A 76 5.47 -13.19 21.13
N THR A 77 4.44 -13.67 21.83
CA THR A 77 3.72 -14.90 21.50
C THR A 77 2.65 -14.72 20.43
N CYS A 78 2.32 -13.49 20.03
CA CYS A 78 1.31 -13.24 19.00
C CYS A 78 1.80 -13.76 17.65
N LYS A 79 0.94 -14.50 16.95
CA LYS A 79 1.28 -15.10 15.66
C LYS A 79 1.25 -14.11 14.50
N LYS A 80 0.30 -13.18 14.53
CA LYS A 80 0.11 -12.20 13.47
C LYS A 80 0.34 -10.80 14.03
N LYS A 81 1.56 -10.33 13.85
CA LYS A 81 1.97 -9.00 14.31
C LYS A 81 2.23 -8.12 13.10
N ILE A 82 1.88 -6.85 13.21
CA ILE A 82 2.14 -5.87 12.18
C ILE A 82 2.56 -4.54 12.82
N LEU A 83 3.48 -3.85 12.17
CA LEU A 83 3.85 -2.49 12.54
C LEU A 83 2.84 -1.53 11.95
N GLU A 84 2.13 -0.79 12.79
CA GLU A 84 1.09 0.14 12.37
C GLU A 84 1.43 1.57 12.76
N ALA A 85 0.97 2.52 11.94
CA ALA A 85 1.13 3.94 12.18
C ALA A 85 -0.09 4.50 12.89
N PHE A 86 0.14 5.34 13.89
CA PHE A 86 -0.93 6.00 14.64
C PHE A 86 -0.59 7.46 14.85
N ILE A 87 -1.63 8.29 14.96
CA ILE A 87 -1.46 9.65 15.45
C ILE A 87 -1.07 9.54 16.92
N LYS A 88 0.01 10.24 17.30
CA LYS A 88 0.52 10.22 18.67
C LYS A 88 -0.61 10.52 19.66
N GLY A 89 -0.78 9.64 20.64
CA GLY A 89 -1.86 9.72 21.63
C GLY A 89 -3.04 8.81 21.30
N THR A 90 -3.11 8.26 20.07
CA THR A 90 -4.19 7.33 19.68
C THR A 90 -3.72 5.89 19.60
N GLU A 91 -2.41 5.63 19.71
CA GLU A 91 -1.87 4.28 19.71
C GLU A 91 -2.41 3.45 20.86
N PRO A 92 -2.57 2.13 20.68
CA PRO A 92 -3.02 1.27 21.77
C PRO A 92 -2.01 1.24 22.90
N THR A 93 -2.50 1.15 24.13
CA THR A 93 -1.67 1.10 25.33
C THR A 93 -1.79 -0.23 26.06
N GLU A 94 -2.80 -1.02 25.72
CA GLU A 94 -3.03 -2.33 26.33
C GLU A 94 -2.44 -3.43 25.44
N PHE A 95 -1.90 -4.46 26.08
CA PHE A 95 -1.40 -5.63 25.37
C PHE A 95 -2.54 -6.57 25.04
N CYS A 96 -2.33 -7.34 23.98
CA CYS A 96 -3.27 -8.36 23.54
C CYS A 96 -3.41 -9.43 24.64
N ASP A 97 -4.66 -9.86 24.86
CA ASP A 97 -5.00 -10.90 25.83
C ASP A 97 -5.56 -12.15 25.15
N VAL A 98 -5.45 -12.21 23.83
CA VAL A 98 -5.94 -13.34 23.05
C VAL A 98 -4.95 -14.48 23.10
N ILE A 99 -5.46 -15.70 23.31
CA ILE A 99 -4.64 -16.92 23.25
C ILE A 99 -4.46 -17.31 21.77
N HIS A 100 -3.23 -17.40 21.36
CA HIS A 100 -2.90 -17.71 19.96
C HIS A 100 -2.43 -19.16 19.79
#